data_e6612e275c167d187d06dbb987b1f765
#
_entry.id   e6612e275c167d187d06dbb987b1f765
#
_cell.length_a   1.000
_cell.length_b   1.000
_cell.length_c   1.000
_cell.angle_alpha   90.00
_cell.angle_beta   90.00
_cell.angle_gamma   90.00
#
_symmetry.space_group_name_H-M   'P 1'
#
loop_
_entity.id
_entity.type
_entity.pdbx_description
1 polymer ?
#
loop_
_entity_poly.entity_id
_entity_poly.type
_entity_poly.pdbx_seq_one_letter_code
_entity_poly.pdbx_strand_id
1 'polypeptide(L)'
;MFDWKKPTVQMLGRWQPWHKGHQELFKRCVKKTGQVIIQVRDVEGASGGKGQDDNPFSWSDVCGDIEANLKTDGFQRGLDYEIMLVPNITNITYGRGVGYVFEEEIFDEEISSISATKIRAELRKKGEL
;
A
#
# COMPACT_ATOMS: atom_id res chain seq x y z
N MET A 1 -20.18 5.14 -2.35
CA MET A 1 -19.52 4.47 -3.48
C MET A 1 -18.26 5.23 -3.87
N PHE A 2 -17.21 4.51 -4.18
CA PHE A 2 -15.97 5.14 -4.66
C PHE A 2 -16.24 5.89 -5.97
N ASP A 3 -15.83 7.14 -6.02
CA ASP A 3 -16.14 8.03 -7.15
C ASP A 3 -14.83 8.54 -7.77
N TRP A 4 -14.56 8.14 -9.00
CA TRP A 4 -13.34 8.50 -9.72
C TRP A 4 -13.15 10.00 -9.94
N LYS A 5 -14.20 10.79 -9.79
CA LYS A 5 -14.17 12.24 -10.01
C LYS A 5 -13.97 13.05 -8.74
N LYS A 6 -14.09 12.42 -7.58
CA LYS A 6 -13.90 13.11 -6.31
C LYS A 6 -12.43 13.19 -5.92
N PRO A 7 -12.05 14.16 -5.10
CA PRO A 7 -10.73 14.21 -4.54
C PRO A 7 -10.39 12.89 -3.85
N THR A 8 -9.21 12.36 -4.14
CA THR A 8 -8.79 11.02 -3.73
C THR A 8 -7.35 11.08 -3.25
N VAL A 9 -7.04 10.40 -2.16
CA VAL A 9 -5.65 10.23 -1.72
C VAL A 9 -5.04 9.05 -2.44
N GLN A 10 -3.81 9.22 -2.93
CA GLN A 10 -3.02 8.15 -3.53
C GLN A 10 -2.14 7.50 -2.48
N MET A 11 -2.20 6.18 -2.38
CA MET A 11 -1.21 5.40 -1.66
C MET A 11 -0.50 4.50 -2.67
N LEU A 12 0.76 4.79 -2.96
CA LEU A 12 1.56 4.03 -3.92
C LEU A 12 2.59 3.19 -3.18
N GLY A 13 2.63 1.89 -3.43
CA GLY A 13 3.60 1.02 -2.78
C GLY A 13 3.61 -0.38 -3.36
N ARG A 14 4.49 -1.22 -2.81
CA ARG A 14 4.61 -2.64 -3.18
C ARG A 14 3.72 -3.52 -2.32
N TRP A 15 3.55 -3.13 -1.04
CA TRP A 15 2.71 -3.82 -0.06
C TRP A 15 3.09 -5.31 0.09
N GLN A 16 4.36 -5.56 0.42
CA GLN A 16 4.97 -6.89 0.46
C GLN A 16 5.44 -7.32 1.86
N PRO A 17 4.56 -7.61 2.82
CA PRO A 17 3.11 -7.55 2.77
C PRO A 17 2.56 -6.22 3.28
N TRP A 18 1.26 -6.03 3.16
CA TRP A 18 0.53 -4.99 3.87
C TRP A 18 0.63 -5.29 5.38
N HIS A 19 0.92 -4.28 6.18
CA HIS A 19 1.09 -4.46 7.62
C HIS A 19 0.41 -3.33 8.41
N LYS A 20 0.53 -3.39 9.73
CA LYS A 20 -0.12 -2.43 10.62
C LYS A 20 0.28 -0.97 10.33
N GLY A 21 1.52 -0.73 9.96
CA GLY A 21 1.97 0.61 9.56
C GLY A 21 1.21 1.13 8.35
N HIS A 22 0.98 0.28 7.35
CA HIS A 22 0.20 0.62 6.17
C HIS A 22 -1.27 0.83 6.53
N GLN A 23 -1.80 0.03 7.44
CA GLN A 23 -3.17 0.15 7.94
C GLN A 23 -3.38 1.52 8.60
N GLU A 24 -2.45 1.96 9.44
CA GLU A 24 -2.51 3.26 10.09
C GLU A 24 -2.36 4.41 9.08
N LEU A 25 -1.49 4.24 8.09
CA LEU A 25 -1.36 5.21 7.01
C LEU A 25 -2.68 5.37 6.25
N PHE A 26 -3.32 4.26 5.92
CA PHE A 26 -4.62 4.29 5.26
C PHE A 26 -5.66 5.07 6.07
N LYS A 27 -5.70 4.83 7.38
CA LYS A 27 -6.65 5.52 8.26
C LYS A 27 -6.46 7.04 8.22
N ARG A 28 -5.23 7.50 8.16
CA ARG A 28 -4.94 8.92 8.01
C ARG A 28 -5.34 9.43 6.63
N CYS A 29 -5.06 8.66 5.59
CA CYS A 29 -5.37 9.04 4.23
C CYS A 29 -6.89 9.18 3.99
N VAL A 30 -7.67 8.22 4.45
CA VAL A 30 -9.11 8.25 4.21
C VAL A 30 -9.79 9.44 4.88
N LYS A 31 -9.22 9.94 5.98
CA LYS A 31 -9.74 11.12 6.66
C LYS A 31 -9.53 12.42 5.86
N LYS A 32 -8.58 12.43 4.93
CA LYS A 32 -8.24 13.64 4.18
C LYS A 32 -9.29 13.97 3.13
N THR A 33 -9.76 12.96 2.41
CA THR A 33 -10.70 13.16 1.29
C THR A 33 -11.92 12.25 1.34
N GLY A 34 -11.93 11.27 2.21
CA GLY A 34 -13.03 10.30 2.31
C GLY A 34 -12.86 9.07 1.46
N GLN A 35 -11.89 9.05 0.55
CA GLN A 35 -11.60 7.87 -0.26
C GLN A 35 -10.13 7.82 -0.66
N VAL A 36 -9.63 6.60 -0.89
CA VAL A 36 -8.22 6.34 -1.19
C VAL A 36 -8.11 5.41 -2.37
N ILE A 37 -7.20 5.70 -3.29
CA ILE A 37 -6.78 4.73 -4.31
C ILE A 37 -5.48 4.09 -3.84
N ILE A 38 -5.50 2.78 -3.63
CA ILE A 38 -4.32 2.02 -3.23
C ILE A 38 -3.72 1.45 -4.51
N GLN A 39 -2.57 1.98 -4.90
CA GLN A 39 -1.89 1.55 -6.10
C GLN A 39 -0.78 0.57 -5.73
N VAL A 40 -0.83 -0.59 -6.35
CA VAL A 40 0.13 -1.68 -6.12
C VAL A 40 1.09 -1.72 -7.29
N ARG A 41 2.37 -1.48 -7.00
CA ARG A 41 3.42 -1.56 -8.03
C ARG A 41 3.58 -3.01 -8.45
N ASP A 42 3.59 -3.25 -9.76
CA ASP A 42 3.80 -4.57 -10.33
C ASP A 42 5.29 -4.92 -10.29
N VAL A 43 5.69 -5.57 -9.21
CA VAL A 43 7.10 -5.88 -8.94
C VAL A 43 7.38 -7.36 -8.74
N GLU A 44 6.39 -8.22 -8.85
CA GLU A 44 6.59 -9.66 -8.69
C GLU A 44 7.60 -10.15 -9.72
N GLY A 45 8.71 -10.68 -9.22
CA GLY A 45 9.79 -11.16 -10.08
C GLY A 45 10.55 -10.11 -10.85
N ALA A 46 10.28 -8.81 -10.61
CA ALA A 46 10.86 -7.73 -11.41
C ALA A 46 12.21 -7.23 -10.88
N SER A 47 12.50 -7.42 -9.61
CA SER A 47 13.76 -6.94 -9.03
C SER A 47 14.93 -7.78 -9.50
N GLY A 48 16.05 -7.15 -9.77
CA GLY A 48 17.26 -7.85 -10.19
C GLY A 48 17.82 -8.78 -9.12
N GLY A 49 18.51 -9.84 -9.55
CA GLY A 49 19.18 -10.75 -8.67
C GLY A 49 18.23 -11.46 -7.71
N LYS A 50 18.28 -11.08 -6.47
CA LYS A 50 17.46 -11.66 -5.42
C LYS A 50 16.12 -10.98 -5.26
N GLY A 51 15.62 -10.30 -6.29
CA GLY A 51 14.37 -9.54 -6.22
C GLY A 51 13.16 -10.35 -5.81
N GLN A 52 13.13 -11.62 -6.10
CA GLN A 52 12.08 -12.52 -5.66
C GLN A 52 11.97 -12.57 -4.13
N ASP A 53 13.08 -12.38 -3.42
CA ASP A 53 13.08 -12.36 -1.97
C ASP A 53 12.41 -11.11 -1.40
N ASP A 54 12.47 -10.02 -2.15
CA ASP A 54 11.88 -8.74 -1.73
C ASP A 54 10.41 -8.62 -2.09
N ASN A 55 9.97 -9.34 -3.13
CA ASN A 55 8.61 -9.24 -3.64
C ASN A 55 8.01 -10.63 -3.86
N PRO A 56 7.86 -11.42 -2.78
CA PRO A 56 7.41 -12.82 -2.91
C PRO A 56 5.90 -12.97 -3.14
N PHE A 57 5.12 -11.92 -2.90
CA PHE A 57 3.67 -12.02 -2.99
C PHE A 57 3.17 -11.59 -4.36
N SER A 58 2.23 -12.38 -4.89
CA SER A 58 1.59 -12.09 -6.18
C SER A 58 0.61 -10.93 -6.04
N TRP A 59 0.18 -10.39 -7.18
CA TRP A 59 -0.89 -9.39 -7.22
C TRP A 59 -2.14 -9.88 -6.47
N SER A 60 -2.53 -11.12 -6.71
CA SER A 60 -3.70 -11.71 -6.07
C SER A 60 -3.55 -11.76 -4.54
N ASP A 61 -2.37 -12.18 -4.07
CA ASP A 61 -2.08 -12.25 -2.63
C ASP A 61 -2.10 -10.87 -1.99
N VAL A 62 -1.48 -9.89 -2.63
CA VAL A 62 -1.42 -8.52 -2.12
C VAL A 62 -2.82 -7.92 -2.05
N CYS A 63 -3.60 -8.06 -3.11
CA CYS A 63 -4.95 -7.53 -3.19
C CYS A 63 -5.85 -8.14 -2.11
N GLY A 64 -5.81 -9.46 -1.97
CA GLY A 64 -6.60 -10.17 -0.96
C GLY A 64 -6.21 -9.81 0.46
N ASP A 65 -4.92 -9.64 0.70
CA ASP A 65 -4.38 -9.27 2.01
C ASP A 65 -4.84 -7.86 2.43
N ILE A 66 -4.74 -6.90 1.52
CA ILE A 66 -5.18 -5.53 1.78
C ILE A 66 -6.67 -5.51 2.09
N GLU A 67 -7.46 -6.16 1.25
CA GLU A 67 -8.92 -6.18 1.39
C GLU A 67 -9.34 -6.81 2.72
N ALA A 68 -8.73 -7.94 3.08
CA ALA A 68 -9.02 -8.61 4.35
C ALA A 68 -8.65 -7.76 5.56
N ASN A 69 -7.49 -7.13 5.53
CA ASN A 69 -7.04 -6.28 6.64
C ASN A 69 -7.89 -5.03 6.80
N LEU A 70 -8.24 -4.36 5.73
CA LEU A 70 -9.08 -3.16 5.81
C LEU A 70 -10.49 -3.49 6.26
N LYS A 71 -10.99 -4.65 5.88
CA LYS A 71 -12.32 -5.12 6.32
C LYS A 71 -12.38 -5.27 7.84
N THR A 72 -11.32 -5.72 8.49
CA THR A 72 -11.30 -5.88 9.95
C THR A 72 -11.52 -4.57 10.68
N ASP A 73 -11.16 -3.45 10.06
CA ASP A 73 -11.37 -2.10 10.63
C ASP A 73 -12.62 -1.41 10.06
N GLY A 74 -13.47 -2.16 9.35
CA GLY A 74 -14.75 -1.66 8.86
C GLY A 74 -14.71 -0.93 7.53
N PHE A 75 -13.59 -0.94 6.83
CA PHE A 75 -13.48 -0.30 5.52
C PHE A 75 -13.89 -1.25 4.41
N GLN A 76 -14.61 -0.72 3.42
CA GLN A 76 -15.15 -1.51 2.32
C GLN A 76 -14.57 -1.09 0.98
N ARG A 77 -14.07 -2.08 0.24
CA ARG A 77 -13.63 -1.86 -1.14
C ARG A 77 -14.81 -1.43 -2.00
N GLY A 78 -14.59 -0.44 -2.84
CA GLY A 78 -15.64 0.14 -3.68
C GLY A 78 -16.42 1.27 -3.00
N LEU A 79 -16.18 1.50 -1.71
CA LEU A 79 -16.78 2.61 -0.95
C LEU A 79 -15.68 3.53 -0.41
N ASP A 80 -14.84 3.00 0.46
CA ASP A 80 -13.77 3.78 1.10
C ASP A 80 -12.50 3.81 0.26
N TYR A 81 -12.30 2.81 -0.57
CA TYR A 81 -11.08 2.69 -1.37
C TYR A 81 -11.30 1.80 -2.59
N GLU A 82 -10.35 1.86 -3.51
CA GLU A 82 -10.13 0.87 -4.55
C GLU A 82 -8.67 0.46 -4.57
N ILE A 83 -8.40 -0.69 -5.21
CA ILE A 83 -7.05 -1.22 -5.36
C ILE A 83 -6.77 -1.32 -6.85
N MET A 84 -5.61 -0.82 -7.26
CA MET A 84 -5.25 -0.77 -8.68
C MET A 84 -3.82 -1.24 -8.87
N LEU A 85 -3.64 -2.22 -9.76
CA LEU A 85 -2.30 -2.63 -10.18
C LEU A 85 -1.75 -1.56 -11.12
N VAL A 86 -0.53 -1.11 -10.85
CA VAL A 86 0.15 -0.10 -11.67
C VAL A 86 1.54 -0.61 -12.05
N PRO A 87 2.15 -0.03 -13.07
CA PRO A 87 3.54 -0.37 -13.41
C PRO A 87 4.47 -0.14 -12.21
N ASN A 88 5.70 -0.62 -12.33
CA ASN A 88 6.72 -0.41 -11.29
C ASN A 88 7.16 1.06 -11.24
N ILE A 89 6.30 1.90 -10.70
CA ILE A 89 6.51 3.35 -10.61
C ILE A 89 7.59 3.65 -9.57
N THR A 90 8.65 4.31 -10.00
CA THR A 90 9.77 4.72 -9.14
C THR A 90 10.02 6.21 -9.13
N ASN A 91 9.27 6.97 -9.93
CA ASN A 91 9.42 8.41 -10.02
C ASN A 91 8.05 9.04 -10.16
N ILE A 92 7.77 10.03 -9.31
CA ILE A 92 6.53 10.78 -9.34
C ILE A 92 6.91 12.20 -9.73
N THR A 93 6.61 12.56 -10.97
CA THR A 93 7.00 13.85 -11.54
C THR A 93 5.77 14.68 -11.88
N TYR A 94 5.82 15.96 -11.56
CA TYR A 94 4.77 16.89 -11.92
C TYR A 94 5.38 18.18 -12.47
N GLY A 95 4.65 18.86 -13.37
CA GLY A 95 5.12 20.12 -13.95
C GLY A 95 4.73 21.34 -13.12
N ARG A 96 3.55 21.32 -12.55
CA ARG A 96 3.02 22.42 -11.73
C ARG A 96 2.27 21.84 -10.55
N GLY A 97 2.47 22.41 -9.36
CA GLY A 97 1.86 21.93 -8.13
C GLY A 97 0.39 22.28 -7.95
N VAL A 98 -0.27 22.85 -8.95
CA VAL A 98 -1.68 23.29 -8.84
C VAL A 98 -2.59 22.09 -8.65
N GLY A 99 -3.30 22.08 -7.52
CA GLY A 99 -4.26 21.02 -7.22
C GLY A 99 -3.68 19.77 -6.60
N TYR A 100 -2.35 19.69 -6.42
CA TYR A 100 -1.70 18.54 -5.81
C TYR A 100 -1.11 18.90 -4.45
N VAL A 101 -1.29 17.99 -3.49
CA VAL A 101 -0.67 18.10 -2.19
C VAL A 101 0.21 16.86 -2.01
N PHE A 102 1.45 17.06 -1.58
CA PHE A 102 2.41 15.99 -1.31
C PHE A 102 2.71 16.02 0.18
N GLU A 103 2.35 14.96 0.87
CA GLU A 103 2.48 14.90 2.33
C GLU A 103 3.17 13.61 2.74
N GLU A 104 4.14 13.73 3.63
CA GLU A 104 4.73 12.59 4.32
C GLU A 104 4.06 12.47 5.68
N GLU A 105 3.50 11.28 5.98
CA GLU A 105 2.92 11.01 7.29
C GLU A 105 3.99 10.44 8.20
N ILE A 106 4.18 11.08 9.34
CA ILE A 106 5.17 10.68 10.33
C ILE A 106 4.43 10.01 11.48
N PHE A 107 4.87 8.80 11.83
CA PHE A 107 4.28 8.01 12.91
C PHE A 107 5.22 7.93 14.09
N ASP A 108 4.70 7.54 15.26
CA ASP A 108 5.52 7.27 16.42
C ASP A 108 6.43 6.07 16.19
N GLU A 109 7.35 5.83 17.10
CA GLU A 109 8.34 4.76 16.95
C GLU A 109 7.70 3.38 16.90
N GLU A 110 6.60 3.16 17.62
CA GLU A 110 5.91 1.87 17.61
C GLU A 110 5.45 1.50 16.21
N ILE A 111 4.86 2.44 15.49
CA ILE A 111 4.38 2.21 14.12
C ILE A 111 5.53 2.24 13.11
N SER A 112 6.42 3.24 13.20
CA SER A 112 7.49 3.40 12.21
C SER A 112 8.55 2.31 12.28
N SER A 113 8.63 1.57 13.38
CA SER A 113 9.55 0.42 13.50
C SER A 113 9.05 -0.83 12.79
N ILE A 114 7.78 -0.88 12.39
CA ILE A 114 7.23 -2.02 11.65
C ILE A 114 7.83 -2.03 10.26
N SER A 115 8.33 -3.19 9.84
CA SER A 115 9.07 -3.34 8.59
C SER A 115 8.62 -4.57 7.82
N ALA A 116 8.27 -4.38 6.56
CA ALA A 116 7.95 -5.50 5.66
C ALA A 116 9.13 -6.47 5.51
N THR A 117 10.35 -5.94 5.51
CA THR A 117 11.57 -6.77 5.46
C THR A 117 11.64 -7.71 6.66
N LYS A 118 11.39 -7.19 7.85
CA LYS A 118 11.37 -8.00 9.07
C LYS A 118 10.25 -9.03 9.05
N ILE A 119 9.06 -8.63 8.57
CA ILE A 119 7.92 -9.53 8.47
C ILE A 119 8.24 -10.68 7.51
N ARG A 120 8.79 -10.39 6.35
CA ARG A 120 9.18 -11.44 5.38
C ARG A 120 10.21 -12.38 5.97
N ALA A 121 11.20 -11.85 6.69
CA ALA A 121 12.23 -12.67 7.34
C ALA A 121 11.61 -13.61 8.37
N GLU A 122 10.68 -13.14 9.19
CA GLU A 122 9.94 -13.96 10.15
C GLU A 122 9.15 -15.07 9.47
N LEU A 123 8.44 -14.75 8.38
CA LEU A 123 7.65 -15.72 7.63
C LEU A 123 8.53 -16.83 7.06
N ARG A 124 9.71 -16.48 6.53
CA ARG A 124 10.66 -17.46 6.02
C ARG A 124 11.22 -18.35 7.13
N LYS A 125 11.52 -17.77 8.28
CA LYS A 125 12.00 -18.49 9.45
C LYS A 125 11.00 -19.52 9.96
N LYS A 126 9.70 -19.17 9.86
CA LYS A 126 8.61 -20.08 10.27
C LYS A 126 8.23 -21.08 9.18
N GLY A 127 8.81 -20.97 8.00
CA GLY A 127 8.48 -21.84 6.88
C GLY A 127 7.17 -21.47 6.19
N GLU A 128 6.63 -20.26 6.43
CA GLU A 128 5.37 -19.78 5.83
C GLU A 128 5.58 -19.03 4.52
N LEU A 129 6.83 -18.81 4.14
CA LEU A 129 7.16 -18.10 2.91
C LEU A 129 8.31 -18.77 2.16
#